data_edd3b3f64800da4f9560d6018cf6c6de
#
_entry.id   edd3b3f64800da4f9560d6018cf6c6de
#
_cell.length_a   1.000
_cell.length_b   1.000
_cell.length_c   1.000
_cell.angle_alpha   90.00
_cell.angle_beta   90.00
_cell.angle_gamma   90.00
#
_symmetry.space_group_name_H-M   'P 1'
#
loop_
_entity.id
_entity.type
_entity.pdbx_description
1 polymer ?
#
loop_
_entity_poly.entity_id
_entity_poly.type
_entity_poly.pdbx_seq_one_letter_code
_entity_poly.pdbx_strand_id
1 'polypeptide(L)'
;MRIASRLCLMTIGLALAAPGFAAKDPNLKLIKARQGEMQLRSFNVGPLFGMAKGKMEYNAELAATLANNLKTQLELDMGRAWKKGTGNDAYSGKTTALPKIWTTYPEIADYGKKYAKAINELAAVAGNGVDSLKAKMGAVGKSCKGCHDEFREEQ
;
A
#
# COMPACT_ATOMS: atom_id res chain seq x y z
N MET A 1 -61.22 48.93 -38.24
CA MET A 1 -59.93 48.98 -37.50
C MET A 1 -59.76 47.69 -36.72
N ARG A 2 -58.90 46.77 -37.18
CA ARG A 2 -58.64 45.48 -36.52
C ARG A 2 -57.24 45.51 -35.92
N ILE A 3 -57.15 45.50 -34.60
CA ILE A 3 -55.89 45.49 -33.85
C ILE A 3 -55.56 44.03 -33.62
N ALA A 4 -54.53 43.55 -34.32
CA ALA A 4 -53.98 42.20 -34.12
C ALA A 4 -52.96 42.23 -32.95
N SER A 5 -53.34 41.65 -31.82
CA SER A 5 -52.45 41.45 -30.67
C SER A 5 -51.51 40.26 -30.93
N ARG A 6 -50.19 40.50 -31.08
CA ARG A 6 -49.18 39.45 -31.20
C ARG A 6 -48.74 39.04 -29.80
N LEU A 7 -49.18 37.88 -29.36
CA LEU A 7 -48.73 37.22 -28.14
C LEU A 7 -47.38 36.58 -28.39
N CYS A 8 -46.32 37.14 -27.79
CA CYS A 8 -44.98 36.61 -27.88
C CYS A 8 -44.80 35.55 -26.75
N LEU A 9 -44.84 34.25 -27.08
CA LEU A 9 -44.49 33.18 -26.12
C LEU A 9 -42.99 33.13 -25.91
N MET A 10 -42.52 33.61 -24.77
CA MET A 10 -41.15 33.33 -24.31
C MET A 10 -41.12 31.93 -23.72
N THR A 11 -40.50 30.97 -24.43
CA THR A 11 -40.16 29.65 -23.89
C THR A 11 -38.87 29.80 -23.05
N ILE A 12 -39.00 29.74 -21.73
CA ILE A 12 -37.86 29.65 -20.81
C ILE A 12 -37.37 28.22 -20.87
N GLY A 13 -36.25 28.01 -21.57
CA GLY A 13 -35.54 26.73 -21.59
C GLY A 13 -34.84 26.48 -20.24
N LEU A 14 -35.43 25.60 -19.41
CA LEU A 14 -34.81 25.13 -18.18
C LEU A 14 -33.67 24.16 -18.54
N ALA A 15 -32.43 24.64 -18.56
CA ALA A 15 -31.25 23.79 -18.73
C ALA A 15 -31.06 22.93 -17.46
N LEU A 16 -31.45 21.67 -17.52
CA LEU A 16 -31.14 20.66 -16.50
C LEU A 16 -29.63 20.41 -16.55
N ALA A 17 -28.87 21.04 -15.66
CA ALA A 17 -27.48 20.70 -15.40
C ALA A 17 -27.45 19.27 -14.79
N ALA A 18 -27.13 18.28 -15.59
CA ALA A 18 -26.87 16.92 -15.09
C ALA A 18 -25.69 16.97 -14.10
N PRO A 19 -25.80 16.36 -12.89
CA PRO A 19 -24.67 16.28 -11.98
C PRO A 19 -23.57 15.50 -12.66
N GLY A 20 -22.50 16.18 -13.06
CA GLY A 20 -21.31 15.55 -13.59
C GLY A 20 -20.72 14.63 -12.52
N PHE A 21 -20.80 13.31 -12.70
CA PHE A 21 -20.03 12.36 -11.89
C PHE A 21 -18.56 12.66 -12.19
N ALA A 22 -17.88 13.37 -11.27
CA ALA A 22 -16.45 13.56 -11.35
C ALA A 22 -15.80 12.18 -11.45
N ALA A 23 -15.12 11.90 -12.56
CA ALA A 23 -14.45 10.64 -12.78
C ALA A 23 -13.45 10.42 -11.63
N LYS A 24 -13.57 9.29 -10.92
CA LYS A 24 -12.65 8.96 -9.82
C LYS A 24 -11.24 8.88 -10.39
N ASP A 25 -10.32 9.62 -9.79
CA ASP A 25 -8.90 9.60 -10.19
C ASP A 25 -8.35 8.15 -10.15
N PRO A 26 -7.93 7.60 -11.30
CA PRO A 26 -7.45 6.21 -11.39
C PRO A 26 -6.18 5.98 -10.54
N ASN A 27 -5.38 7.02 -10.27
CA ASN A 27 -4.18 6.91 -9.46
C ASN A 27 -4.48 6.61 -7.99
N LEU A 28 -5.64 7.04 -7.47
CA LEU A 28 -6.05 6.69 -6.11
C LEU A 28 -6.25 5.18 -5.91
N LYS A 29 -6.64 4.44 -6.96
CA LYS A 29 -6.72 2.98 -6.89
C LYS A 29 -5.33 2.35 -6.76
N LEU A 30 -4.33 2.90 -7.46
CA LEU A 30 -2.95 2.43 -7.38
C LEU A 30 -2.35 2.69 -5.99
N ILE A 31 -2.59 3.88 -5.43
CA ILE A 31 -2.19 4.23 -4.07
C ILE A 31 -2.81 3.27 -3.06
N LYS A 32 -4.12 3.02 -3.15
CA LYS A 32 -4.82 2.09 -2.27
C LYS A 32 -4.32 0.66 -2.40
N ALA A 33 -3.97 0.21 -3.62
CA ALA A 33 -3.44 -1.13 -3.84
C ALA A 33 -2.12 -1.35 -3.07
N ARG A 34 -1.14 -0.44 -3.20
CA ARG A 34 0.13 -0.56 -2.47
C ARG A 34 -0.03 -0.39 -0.95
N GLN A 35 -0.97 0.46 -0.50
CA GLN A 35 -1.30 0.59 0.92
C GLN A 35 -1.92 -0.70 1.47
N GLY A 36 -2.83 -1.33 0.71
CA GLY A 36 -3.43 -2.62 1.07
C GLY A 36 -2.38 -3.73 1.16
N GLU A 37 -1.41 -3.75 0.25
CA GLU A 37 -0.28 -4.67 0.34
C GLU A 37 0.52 -4.47 1.63
N MET A 38 0.85 -3.23 2.00
CA MET A 38 1.57 -2.92 3.23
C MET A 38 0.76 -3.27 4.48
N GLN A 39 -0.56 -3.08 4.46
CA GLN A 39 -1.44 -3.52 5.55
C GLN A 39 -1.45 -5.04 5.69
N LEU A 40 -1.50 -5.77 4.58
CA LEU A 40 -1.46 -7.24 4.60
C LEU A 40 -0.12 -7.76 5.13
N ARG A 41 1.01 -7.11 4.77
CA ARG A 41 2.33 -7.40 5.38
C ARG A 41 2.32 -7.15 6.87
N SER A 42 1.80 -6.02 7.32
CA SER A 42 1.69 -5.66 8.74
C SER A 42 0.83 -6.65 9.52
N PHE A 43 -0.29 -7.08 8.95
CA PHE A 43 -1.19 -8.07 9.53
C PHE A 43 -0.48 -9.41 9.79
N ASN A 44 0.33 -9.87 8.84
CA ASN A 44 1.05 -11.13 8.99
C ASN A 44 2.31 -11.00 9.88
N VAL A 45 3.05 -9.90 9.80
CA VAL A 45 4.31 -9.74 10.54
C VAL A 45 4.09 -9.36 12.00
N GLY A 46 2.99 -8.68 12.32
CA GLY A 46 2.69 -8.21 13.68
C GLY A 46 2.69 -9.33 14.73
N PRO A 47 1.91 -10.41 14.57
CA PRO A 47 1.93 -11.54 15.51
C PRO A 47 3.29 -12.22 15.60
N LEU A 48 4.06 -12.31 14.51
CA LEU A 48 5.42 -12.86 14.53
C LEU A 48 6.35 -12.03 15.43
N PHE A 49 6.27 -10.69 15.36
CA PHE A 49 6.95 -9.82 16.32
C PHE A 49 6.41 -9.99 17.74
N GLY A 50 5.10 -10.19 17.90
CA GLY A 50 4.47 -10.46 19.20
C GLY A 50 5.06 -11.70 19.86
N MET A 51 5.13 -12.81 19.13
CA MET A 51 5.73 -14.07 19.57
C MET A 51 7.23 -13.93 19.85
N ALA A 52 7.98 -13.30 18.93
CA ALA A 52 9.42 -13.10 19.09
C ALA A 52 9.80 -12.22 20.30
N LYS A 53 8.95 -11.27 20.66
CA LYS A 53 9.13 -10.38 21.83
C LYS A 53 8.53 -10.92 23.13
N GLY A 54 7.92 -12.10 23.11
CA GLY A 54 7.24 -12.68 24.26
C GLY A 54 5.95 -11.95 24.68
N LYS A 55 5.40 -11.09 23.82
CA LYS A 55 4.10 -10.41 24.03
C LYS A 55 2.90 -11.26 23.61
N MET A 56 3.15 -12.35 22.91
CA MET A 56 2.22 -13.35 22.46
C MET A 56 2.86 -14.71 22.66
N GLU A 57 2.08 -15.71 23.09
CA GLU A 57 2.54 -17.09 23.19
C GLU A 57 2.96 -17.61 21.82
N TYR A 58 4.10 -18.33 21.77
CA TYR A 58 4.56 -18.91 20.53
C TYR A 58 3.69 -20.09 20.11
N ASN A 59 3.21 -20.05 18.89
CA ASN A 59 2.50 -21.13 18.22
C ASN A 59 3.20 -21.45 16.90
N ALA A 60 3.74 -22.64 16.79
CA ALA A 60 4.57 -23.08 15.67
C ALA A 60 3.80 -23.07 14.33
N GLU A 61 2.56 -23.55 14.33
CA GLU A 61 1.71 -23.63 13.14
C GLU A 61 1.32 -22.23 12.66
N LEU A 62 0.90 -21.36 13.58
CA LEU A 62 0.58 -19.99 13.26
C LEU A 62 1.82 -19.24 12.74
N ALA A 63 2.98 -19.40 13.39
CA ALA A 63 4.21 -18.75 12.96
C ALA A 63 4.62 -19.19 11.55
N ALA A 64 4.56 -20.48 11.25
CA ALA A 64 4.82 -21.01 9.91
C ALA A 64 3.83 -20.47 8.88
N THR A 65 2.53 -20.45 9.20
CA THR A 65 1.48 -19.92 8.32
C THR A 65 1.70 -18.47 7.99
N LEU A 66 1.92 -17.61 8.99
CA LEU A 66 2.12 -16.18 8.80
C LEU A 66 3.39 -15.86 7.99
N ALA A 67 4.47 -16.58 8.25
CA ALA A 67 5.72 -16.43 7.51
C ALA A 67 5.56 -16.90 6.04
N ASN A 68 4.82 -17.96 5.78
CA ASN A 68 4.51 -18.41 4.43
C ASN A 68 3.57 -17.42 3.70
N ASN A 69 2.61 -16.81 4.38
CA ASN A 69 1.79 -15.75 3.81
C ASN A 69 2.65 -14.56 3.33
N LEU A 70 3.63 -14.14 4.15
CA LEU A 70 4.58 -13.08 3.76
C LEU A 70 5.42 -13.50 2.55
N LYS A 71 5.86 -14.77 2.50
CA LYS A 71 6.60 -15.32 1.36
C LYS A 71 5.76 -15.32 0.09
N THR A 72 4.52 -15.78 0.15
CA THR A 72 3.59 -15.78 -1.01
C THR A 72 3.32 -14.35 -1.52
N GLN A 73 3.29 -13.36 -0.63
CA GLN A 73 3.13 -11.96 -1.05
C GLN A 73 4.31 -11.44 -1.88
N LEU A 74 5.49 -12.06 -1.82
CA LEU A 74 6.63 -11.68 -2.68
C LEU A 74 6.39 -12.01 -4.15
N GLU A 75 5.46 -12.91 -4.45
CA GLU A 75 5.11 -13.34 -5.81
C GLU A 75 4.10 -12.39 -6.49
N LEU A 76 3.53 -11.45 -5.76
CA LEU A 76 2.60 -10.47 -6.31
C LEU A 76 3.33 -9.44 -7.16
N ASP A 77 2.96 -9.31 -8.43
CA ASP A 77 3.40 -8.19 -9.26
C ASP A 77 2.69 -6.91 -8.87
N MET A 78 3.34 -6.12 -8.02
CA MET A 78 2.87 -4.82 -7.55
C MET A 78 3.46 -3.64 -8.34
N GLY A 79 4.23 -3.89 -9.41
CA GLY A 79 4.88 -2.83 -10.20
C GLY A 79 3.90 -1.77 -10.69
N ARG A 80 2.71 -2.16 -11.12
CA ARG A 80 1.65 -1.24 -11.56
C ARG A 80 1.18 -0.28 -10.48
N ALA A 81 1.26 -0.64 -9.21
CA ALA A 81 0.83 0.20 -8.08
C ALA A 81 1.82 1.33 -7.77
N TRP A 82 3.04 1.25 -8.32
CA TRP A 82 4.14 2.21 -8.12
C TRP A 82 4.33 3.15 -9.32
N LYS A 83 3.26 3.62 -9.91
CA LYS A 83 3.28 4.58 -11.02
C LYS A 83 3.95 5.89 -10.59
N LYS A 84 4.88 6.42 -11.40
CA LYS A 84 5.51 7.74 -11.18
C LYS A 84 4.45 8.85 -11.10
N GLY A 85 4.67 9.83 -10.22
CA GLY A 85 3.72 10.93 -9.97
C GLY A 85 2.55 10.54 -9.08
N THR A 86 2.69 9.45 -8.27
CA THR A 86 1.71 9.07 -7.25
C THR A 86 2.29 9.14 -5.83
N GLY A 87 3.29 10.00 -5.63
CA GLY A 87 3.90 10.31 -4.33
C GLY A 87 3.09 11.31 -3.50
N ASN A 88 3.60 11.60 -2.30
CA ASN A 88 2.97 12.56 -1.38
C ASN A 88 3.03 14.01 -1.88
N ASP A 89 3.96 14.33 -2.78
CA ASP A 89 4.04 15.62 -3.49
C ASP A 89 2.81 15.91 -4.36
N ALA A 90 2.28 14.89 -5.03
CA ALA A 90 1.08 15.00 -5.87
C ALA A 90 -0.21 14.58 -5.15
N TYR A 91 -0.10 13.74 -4.10
CA TYR A 91 -1.23 13.15 -3.37
C TYR A 91 -1.08 13.34 -1.86
N SER A 92 -0.85 14.58 -1.43
CA SER A 92 -0.74 14.95 -0.01
C SER A 92 -1.95 14.45 0.80
N GLY A 93 -1.69 13.88 1.97
CA GLY A 93 -2.73 13.30 2.84
C GLY A 93 -3.37 12.00 2.31
N LYS A 94 -2.98 11.53 1.12
CA LYS A 94 -3.46 10.25 0.54
C LYS A 94 -2.39 9.17 0.55
N THR A 95 -1.12 9.55 0.59
CA THR A 95 0.03 8.63 0.65
C THR A 95 1.20 9.32 1.35
N THR A 96 2.05 8.53 1.98
CA THR A 96 3.32 8.96 2.56
C THR A 96 4.52 8.53 1.72
N ALA A 97 4.30 8.00 0.52
CA ALA A 97 5.37 7.60 -0.40
C ALA A 97 6.10 8.82 -0.93
N LEU A 98 7.41 8.91 -0.69
CA LEU A 98 8.24 10.03 -1.13
C LEU A 98 8.57 9.95 -2.62
N PRO A 99 8.71 11.08 -3.34
CA PRO A 99 9.12 11.12 -4.75
C PRO A 99 10.47 10.43 -5.01
N LYS A 100 11.32 10.33 -3.99
CA LYS A 100 12.61 9.64 -4.01
C LYS A 100 12.49 8.19 -4.51
N ILE A 101 11.37 7.51 -4.29
CA ILE A 101 11.08 6.17 -4.82
C ILE A 101 11.36 6.06 -6.33
N TRP A 102 11.00 7.09 -7.09
CA TRP A 102 11.08 7.08 -8.56
C TRP A 102 12.32 7.78 -9.10
N THR A 103 13.05 8.52 -8.28
CA THR A 103 14.24 9.28 -8.69
C THR A 103 15.53 8.55 -8.40
N THR A 104 15.52 7.58 -7.48
CA THR A 104 16.70 6.79 -7.07
C THR A 104 16.67 5.34 -7.55
N TYR A 105 15.83 5.01 -8.55
CA TYR A 105 15.89 3.69 -9.17
C TYR A 105 17.27 3.47 -9.83
N PRO A 106 17.97 2.33 -9.63
CA PRO A 106 17.45 1.07 -9.06
C PRO A 106 17.65 0.90 -7.53
N GLU A 107 18.09 1.89 -6.79
CA GLU A 107 18.41 1.79 -5.35
C GLU A 107 17.26 1.18 -4.54
N ILE A 108 16.02 1.61 -4.76
CA ILE A 108 14.85 1.06 -4.04
C ILE A 108 14.69 -0.45 -4.26
N ALA A 109 15.10 -0.99 -5.42
CA ALA A 109 15.01 -2.41 -5.70
C ALA A 109 15.89 -3.25 -4.76
N ASP A 110 16.98 -2.69 -4.25
CA ASP A 110 17.86 -3.40 -3.32
C ASP A 110 17.22 -3.53 -1.93
N TYR A 111 16.39 -2.57 -1.53
CA TYR A 111 15.56 -2.71 -0.31
C TYR A 111 14.53 -3.83 -0.47
N GLY A 112 13.91 -3.93 -1.64
CA GLY A 112 13.02 -5.05 -1.98
C GLY A 112 13.73 -6.41 -1.90
N LYS A 113 14.94 -6.53 -2.46
CA LYS A 113 15.77 -7.76 -2.38
C LYS A 113 16.12 -8.11 -0.95
N LYS A 114 16.52 -7.12 -0.11
CA LYS A 114 16.82 -7.34 1.31
C LYS A 114 15.60 -7.85 2.07
N TYR A 115 14.42 -7.28 1.81
CA TYR A 115 13.17 -7.75 2.39
C TYR A 115 12.84 -9.18 1.95
N ALA A 116 12.89 -9.47 0.64
CA ALA A 116 12.61 -10.80 0.11
C ALA A 116 13.54 -11.87 0.70
N LYS A 117 14.84 -11.56 0.83
CA LYS A 117 15.80 -12.45 1.48
C LYS A 117 15.41 -12.73 2.93
N ALA A 118 15.12 -11.68 3.71
CA ALA A 118 14.76 -11.82 5.11
C ALA A 118 13.47 -12.65 5.30
N ILE A 119 12.46 -12.46 4.45
CA ILE A 119 11.22 -13.23 4.50
C ILE A 119 11.45 -14.70 4.11
N ASN A 120 12.22 -15.00 3.07
CA ASN A 120 12.53 -16.38 2.70
C ASN A 120 13.26 -17.12 3.82
N GLU A 121 14.24 -16.46 4.46
CA GLU A 121 14.95 -17.04 5.60
C GLU A 121 14.04 -17.26 6.82
N LEU A 122 13.10 -16.33 7.07
CA LEU A 122 12.11 -16.45 8.13
C LEU A 122 11.16 -17.62 7.87
N ALA A 123 10.59 -17.72 6.66
CA ALA A 123 9.63 -18.75 6.29
C ALA A 123 10.21 -20.17 6.44
N ALA A 124 11.51 -20.34 6.22
CA ALA A 124 12.20 -21.62 6.37
C ALA A 124 12.25 -22.12 7.83
N VAL A 125 12.11 -21.24 8.83
CA VAL A 125 12.37 -21.59 10.23
C VAL A 125 11.32 -21.14 11.23
N ALA A 126 10.33 -20.36 10.82
CA ALA A 126 9.37 -19.73 11.73
C ALA A 126 8.59 -20.72 12.61
N GLY A 127 8.35 -21.93 12.10
CA GLY A 127 7.69 -23.02 12.84
C GLY A 127 8.62 -23.87 13.71
N ASN A 128 9.95 -23.63 13.69
CA ASN A 128 10.93 -24.51 14.33
C ASN A 128 11.32 -24.07 15.76
N GLY A 129 10.44 -23.38 16.45
CA GLY A 129 10.64 -22.89 17.80
C GLY A 129 10.85 -21.37 17.90
N VAL A 130 10.58 -20.83 19.07
CA VAL A 130 10.61 -19.38 19.31
C VAL A 130 11.99 -18.78 19.10
N ASP A 131 13.07 -19.50 19.40
CA ASP A 131 14.43 -18.99 19.22
C ASP A 131 14.82 -18.92 17.75
N SER A 132 14.37 -19.88 16.93
CA SER A 132 14.51 -19.83 15.47
C SER A 132 13.77 -18.63 14.87
N LEU A 133 12.55 -18.36 15.35
CA LEU A 133 11.77 -17.19 14.98
C LEU A 133 12.51 -15.90 15.36
N LYS A 134 12.94 -15.76 16.62
CA LYS A 134 13.67 -14.57 17.14
C LYS A 134 14.91 -14.27 16.31
N ALA A 135 15.69 -15.29 15.97
CA ALA A 135 16.93 -15.14 15.21
C ALA A 135 16.73 -14.46 13.84
N LYS A 136 15.55 -14.63 13.21
CA LYS A 136 15.23 -14.09 11.87
C LYS A 136 14.43 -12.77 11.91
N MET A 137 13.65 -12.54 12.96
CA MET A 137 12.80 -11.35 13.04
C MET A 137 13.57 -10.01 13.05
N GLY A 138 14.81 -10.03 13.55
CA GLY A 138 15.67 -8.84 13.50
C GLY A 138 15.99 -8.36 12.08
N ALA A 139 16.27 -9.29 11.16
CA ALA A 139 16.54 -8.99 9.76
C ALA A 139 15.28 -8.46 9.05
N VAL A 140 14.11 -9.05 9.34
CA VAL A 140 12.82 -8.58 8.81
C VAL A 140 12.56 -7.14 9.27
N GLY A 141 12.70 -6.85 10.56
CA GLY A 141 12.49 -5.50 11.09
C GLY A 141 13.43 -4.47 10.47
N LYS A 142 14.73 -4.81 10.33
CA LYS A 142 15.72 -3.93 9.67
C LYS A 142 15.38 -3.65 8.20
N SER A 143 14.91 -4.65 7.46
CA SER A 143 14.54 -4.46 6.05
C SER A 143 13.32 -3.55 5.89
N CYS A 144 12.31 -3.68 6.75
CA CYS A 144 11.14 -2.80 6.76
C CYS A 144 11.54 -1.36 7.13
N LYS A 145 12.27 -1.21 8.24
CA LYS A 145 12.70 0.12 8.74
C LYS A 145 13.56 0.84 7.71
N GLY A 146 14.59 0.19 7.17
CA GLY A 146 15.52 0.84 6.25
C GLY A 146 14.84 1.39 4.99
N CYS A 147 13.85 0.66 4.42
CA CYS A 147 13.08 1.18 3.29
C CYS A 147 12.18 2.35 3.71
N HIS A 148 11.54 2.26 4.87
CA HIS A 148 10.64 3.30 5.37
C HIS A 148 11.39 4.59 5.73
N ASP A 149 12.57 4.51 6.34
CA ASP A 149 13.39 5.68 6.68
C ASP A 149 13.77 6.48 5.42
N GLU A 150 13.98 5.82 4.29
CA GLU A 150 14.43 6.46 3.06
C GLU A 150 13.31 6.92 2.13
N PHE A 151 12.18 6.19 2.10
CA PHE A 151 11.17 6.32 1.05
C PHE A 151 9.77 6.62 1.55
N ARG A 152 9.58 6.76 2.86
CA ARG A 152 8.30 7.13 3.48
C ARG A 152 8.45 8.40 4.30
N GLU A 153 7.50 9.31 4.17
CA GLU A 153 7.36 10.50 5.00
C GLU A 153 7.24 10.10 6.49
N GLU A 154 7.94 10.79 7.36
CA GLU A 154 7.82 10.62 8.83
C GLU A 154 6.39 10.92 9.29
N GLN A 155 5.90 10.14 10.26
CA GLN A 155 4.56 10.28 10.84
C GLN A 155 4.67 10.61 12.33
#